data_e8b5097ecef4125f8c6332072d68df0a
#
_entry.id   e8b5097ecef4125f8c6332072d68df0a
#
_cell.length_a   1.000
_cell.length_b   1.000
_cell.length_c   1.000
_cell.angle_alpha   90.00
_cell.angle_beta   90.00
_cell.angle_gamma   90.00
#
_symmetry.space_group_name_H-M   'P 1'
#
loop_
_entity.id
_entity.type
_entity.pdbx_description
1 polymer ?
#
loop_
_entity_poly.entity_id
_entity_poly.type
_entity_poly.pdbx_seq_one_letter_code
_entity_poly.pdbx_strand_id
1 'polypeptide(L)'
;METQQLLITAVESFRAGREAQGSEALMGLMDRLDPLLKHHAATLTSIDVALVNAIVKAQARGDFIYVADLLEYELPQCKLGELLALCE
;
A
#
# COMPACT_ATOMS: atom_id res chain seq x y z
N MET A 1 7.37 -2.39 -13.40
CA MET A 1 6.03 -1.79 -13.24
C MET A 1 6.16 -0.56 -12.36
N GLU A 2 5.57 0.54 -12.77
CA GLU A 2 5.59 1.78 -12.01
C GLU A 2 4.82 1.65 -10.69
N THR A 3 5.18 2.47 -9.72
CA THR A 3 4.56 2.42 -8.39
C THR A 3 3.05 2.63 -8.46
N GLN A 4 2.59 3.63 -9.22
CA GLN A 4 1.15 3.88 -9.35
C GLN A 4 0.44 2.71 -10.03
N GLN A 5 1.08 2.06 -10.98
CA GLN A 5 0.49 0.90 -11.63
C GLN A 5 0.37 -0.28 -10.67
N LEU A 6 1.36 -0.47 -9.79
CA LEU A 6 1.27 -1.51 -8.75
C LEU A 6 0.10 -1.24 -7.82
N LEU A 7 -0.09 0.01 -7.42
CA LEU A 7 -1.20 0.41 -6.55
C LEU A 7 -2.54 0.11 -7.21
N ILE A 8 -2.71 0.55 -8.45
CA ILE A 8 -3.94 0.33 -9.22
C ILE A 8 -4.21 -1.17 -9.40
N THR A 9 -3.18 -1.91 -9.79
CA THR A 9 -3.31 -3.36 -10.02
C THR A 9 -3.73 -4.08 -8.74
N ALA A 10 -3.13 -3.72 -7.59
CA ALA A 10 -3.49 -4.32 -6.31
C ALA A 10 -4.95 -4.06 -5.97
N VAL A 11 -5.38 -2.79 -6.07
CA VAL A 11 -6.76 -2.41 -5.74
C VAL A 11 -7.76 -3.12 -6.65
N GLU A 12 -7.54 -3.05 -7.95
CA GLU A 12 -8.46 -3.65 -8.91
C GLU A 12 -8.54 -5.17 -8.78
N SER A 13 -7.38 -5.81 -8.55
CA SER A 13 -7.32 -7.26 -8.40
C SER A 13 -8.05 -7.73 -7.15
N PHE A 14 -7.84 -7.06 -6.03
CA PHE A 14 -8.54 -7.42 -4.78
C PHE A 14 -10.04 -7.22 -4.90
N ARG A 15 -10.49 -6.13 -5.52
CA ARG A 15 -11.92 -5.87 -5.70
C ARG A 15 -12.57 -6.86 -6.65
N ALA A 16 -11.82 -7.38 -7.62
CA ALA A 16 -12.30 -8.36 -8.57
C ALA A 16 -12.18 -9.81 -8.06
N GLY A 17 -11.69 -10.01 -6.85
CA GLY A 17 -11.52 -11.35 -6.28
C GLY A 17 -10.29 -12.08 -6.79
N ARG A 18 -9.39 -11.40 -7.49
CA ARG A 18 -8.12 -12.00 -7.97
C ARG A 18 -7.05 -11.83 -6.90
N GLU A 19 -7.17 -12.62 -5.84
CA GLU A 19 -6.35 -12.48 -4.64
C GLU A 19 -4.86 -12.68 -4.88
N ALA A 20 -4.49 -13.69 -5.68
CA ALA A 20 -3.09 -13.96 -5.97
C ALA A 20 -2.43 -12.80 -6.72
N GLN A 21 -3.11 -12.26 -7.71
CA GLN A 21 -2.60 -11.12 -8.48
C GLN A 21 -2.52 -9.86 -7.61
N GLY A 22 -3.53 -9.65 -6.78
CA GLY A 22 -3.54 -8.52 -5.87
C GLY A 22 -2.41 -8.60 -4.85
N SER A 23 -2.17 -9.77 -4.29
CA SER A 23 -1.09 -10.00 -3.32
C SER A 23 0.28 -9.80 -3.95
N GLU A 24 0.48 -10.25 -5.18
CA GLU A 24 1.74 -10.06 -5.89
C GLU A 24 2.01 -8.57 -6.13
N ALA A 25 1.01 -7.83 -6.59
CA ALA A 25 1.14 -6.39 -6.78
C ALA A 25 1.39 -5.67 -5.46
N LEU A 26 0.73 -6.10 -4.38
CA LEU A 26 0.94 -5.52 -3.06
C LEU A 26 2.37 -5.76 -2.56
N MET A 27 2.92 -6.95 -2.79
CA MET A 27 4.31 -7.22 -2.43
C MET A 27 5.26 -6.27 -3.15
N GLY A 28 5.06 -6.06 -4.44
CA GLY A 28 5.84 -5.09 -5.20
C GLY A 28 5.72 -3.68 -4.65
N LEU A 29 4.51 -3.29 -4.25
CA LEU A 29 4.26 -1.99 -3.65
C LEU A 29 4.97 -1.87 -2.30
N MET A 30 4.90 -2.92 -1.46
CA MET A 30 5.55 -2.92 -0.16
C MET A 30 7.08 -2.83 -0.29
N ASP A 31 7.65 -3.45 -1.33
CA ASP A 31 9.08 -3.32 -1.62
C ASP A 31 9.47 -1.87 -1.90
N ARG A 32 8.57 -1.08 -2.44
CA ARG A 32 8.80 0.34 -2.69
C ARG A 32 8.56 1.20 -1.46
N LEU A 33 7.66 0.77 -0.59
CA LEU A 33 7.39 1.47 0.66
C LEU A 33 8.52 1.32 1.65
N ASP A 34 9.18 0.17 1.69
CA ASP A 34 10.22 -0.12 2.69
C ASP A 34 11.35 0.91 2.69
N PRO A 35 11.97 1.27 1.54
CA PRO A 35 12.98 2.32 1.55
C PRO A 35 12.46 3.67 2.02
N LEU A 36 11.19 4.00 1.69
CA LEU A 36 10.60 5.26 2.13
C LEU A 36 10.43 5.31 3.64
N LEU A 37 10.01 4.20 4.23
CA LEU A 37 9.87 4.09 5.68
C LEU A 37 11.23 4.30 6.37
N LYS A 38 12.29 3.78 5.78
CA LYS A 38 13.63 3.90 6.34
C LYS A 38 14.24 5.29 6.13
N HIS A 39 14.12 5.83 4.92
CA HIS A 39 14.78 7.08 4.57
C HIS A 39 14.03 8.33 5.03
N HIS A 40 12.73 8.22 5.25
CA HIS A 40 11.89 9.35 5.64
C HIS A 40 11.27 9.18 7.03
N ALA A 41 11.88 8.36 7.88
CA ALA A 41 11.33 8.05 9.21
C ALA A 41 11.08 9.32 10.04
N ALA A 42 11.91 10.35 9.87
CA ALA A 42 11.76 11.60 10.62
C ALA A 42 10.56 12.44 10.19
N THR A 43 10.05 12.24 8.98
CA THR A 43 8.93 13.01 8.43
C THR A 43 7.62 12.23 8.46
N LEU A 44 7.66 10.91 8.61
CA LEU A 44 6.48 10.08 8.69
C LEU A 44 5.85 10.18 10.07
N THR A 45 4.51 10.11 10.09
CA THR A 45 3.75 10.23 11.33
C THR A 45 3.30 8.87 11.85
N SER A 46 2.75 8.85 13.06
CA SER A 46 2.15 7.64 13.61
C SER A 46 0.98 7.14 12.75
N ILE A 47 0.32 8.05 12.02
CA ILE A 47 -0.76 7.68 11.10
C ILE A 47 -0.21 6.84 9.95
N ASP A 48 0.94 7.24 9.39
CA ASP A 48 1.57 6.48 8.31
C ASP A 48 1.95 5.07 8.75
N VAL A 49 2.56 4.95 9.91
CA VAL A 49 2.97 3.65 10.46
C VAL A 49 1.74 2.79 10.76
N ALA A 50 0.70 3.39 11.34
CA ALA A 50 -0.54 2.67 11.63
C ALA A 50 -1.20 2.14 10.35
N LEU A 51 -1.14 2.92 9.27
CA LEU A 51 -1.69 2.49 7.99
C LEU A 51 -0.96 1.26 7.44
N VAL A 52 0.37 1.28 7.45
CA VAL A 52 1.16 0.12 6.98
C VAL A 52 0.83 -1.11 7.81
N ASN A 53 0.75 -0.97 9.13
CA ASN A 53 0.38 -2.07 10.02
C ASN A 53 -1.02 -2.59 9.73
N ALA A 54 -1.97 -1.71 9.45
CA ALA A 54 -3.34 -2.10 9.11
C ALA A 54 -3.38 -2.90 7.81
N ILE A 55 -2.61 -2.49 6.81
CA ILE A 55 -2.52 -3.21 5.53
C ILE A 55 -1.96 -4.62 5.75
N VAL A 56 -0.85 -4.72 6.48
CA VAL A 56 -0.21 -6.02 6.74
C VAL A 56 -1.15 -6.95 7.50
N LYS A 57 -1.82 -6.44 8.53
CA LYS A 57 -2.74 -7.25 9.33
C LYS A 57 -3.97 -7.69 8.53
N ALA A 58 -4.53 -6.78 7.72
CA ALA A 58 -5.69 -7.11 6.89
C ALA A 58 -5.34 -8.18 5.87
N GLN A 59 -4.16 -8.07 5.23
CA GLN A 59 -3.70 -9.08 4.29
C GLN A 59 -3.51 -10.43 4.99
N ALA A 60 -2.91 -10.44 6.17
CA ALA A 60 -2.64 -11.67 6.90
C ALA A 60 -3.91 -12.44 7.27
N ARG A 61 -5.02 -11.72 7.54
CA ARG A 61 -6.29 -12.39 7.84
C ARG A 61 -7.20 -12.57 6.62
N GLY A 62 -6.71 -12.25 5.43
CA GLY A 62 -7.46 -12.45 4.18
C GLY A 62 -8.56 -11.43 3.93
N ASP A 63 -8.52 -10.28 4.59
CA ASP A 63 -9.52 -9.23 4.41
C ASP A 63 -9.10 -8.31 3.26
N PHE A 64 -9.19 -8.84 2.04
CA PHE A 64 -8.65 -8.17 0.86
C PHE A 64 -9.45 -6.95 0.41
N ILE A 65 -10.75 -6.92 0.70
CA ILE A 65 -11.56 -5.73 0.40
C ILE A 65 -11.12 -4.57 1.29
N TYR A 66 -10.81 -4.85 2.56
CA TYR A 66 -10.29 -3.82 3.45
C TYR A 66 -8.91 -3.35 3.01
N VAL A 67 -8.05 -4.26 2.53
CA VAL A 67 -6.75 -3.88 1.96
C VAL A 67 -6.97 -2.91 0.79
N ALA A 68 -7.89 -3.23 -0.11
CA ALA A 68 -8.20 -2.35 -1.25
C ALA A 68 -8.67 -0.98 -0.78
N ASP A 69 -9.53 -0.92 0.24
CA ASP A 69 -10.00 0.35 0.80
C ASP A 69 -8.85 1.17 1.38
N LEU A 70 -7.95 0.54 2.11
CA LEU A 70 -6.80 1.23 2.69
C LEU A 70 -5.89 1.79 1.60
N LEU A 71 -5.65 1.03 0.54
CA LEU A 71 -4.78 1.46 -0.56
C LEU A 71 -5.42 2.58 -1.39
N GLU A 72 -6.72 2.51 -1.61
CA GLU A 72 -7.40 3.45 -2.48
C GLU A 72 -7.74 4.76 -1.78
N TYR A 73 -8.19 4.70 -0.54
CA TYR A 73 -8.74 5.86 0.16
C TYR A 73 -7.81 6.42 1.23
N GLU A 74 -7.13 5.58 1.99
CA GLU A 74 -6.32 6.04 3.11
C GLU A 74 -4.90 6.40 2.69
N LEU A 75 -4.27 5.56 1.88
CA LEU A 75 -2.88 5.77 1.48
C LEU A 75 -2.66 7.12 0.79
N PRO A 76 -3.50 7.55 -0.18
CA PRO A 76 -3.27 8.84 -0.83
C PRO A 76 -3.35 10.04 0.10
N GLN A 77 -4.01 9.92 1.24
CA GLN A 77 -4.22 11.02 2.17
C GLN A 77 -3.10 11.17 3.20
N CYS A 78 -2.19 10.21 3.29
CA CYS A 78 -1.12 10.27 4.28
C CYS A 78 0.20 10.72 3.65
N LYS A 79 1.18 11.02 4.48
CA LYS A 79 2.50 11.46 4.03
C LYS A 79 3.19 10.40 3.18
N LEU A 80 3.03 9.14 3.55
CA LEU A 80 3.60 8.02 2.82
C LEU A 80 3.08 7.96 1.38
N GLY A 81 1.78 8.23 1.19
CA GLY A 81 1.19 8.28 -0.15
C GLY A 81 1.76 9.42 -0.98
N GLU A 82 2.01 10.57 -0.37
CA GLU A 82 2.64 11.70 -1.07
C GLU A 82 4.05 11.33 -1.54
N LEU A 83 4.82 10.67 -0.68
CA LEU A 83 6.18 10.23 -1.02
C LEU A 83 6.17 9.18 -2.13
N LEU A 84 5.20 8.25 -2.09
CA LEU A 84 5.04 7.26 -3.15
C LEU A 84 4.80 7.89 -4.50
N ALA A 85 3.98 8.94 -4.55
CA ALA A 85 3.67 9.63 -5.80
C ALA A 85 4.91 10.27 -6.43
N LEU A 86 5.94 10.55 -5.64
CA LEU A 86 7.19 11.15 -6.11
C LEU A 86 8.23 10.12 -6.54
N CYS A 87 7.95 8.81 -6.39
CA CYS A 87 8.93 7.75 -6.68
C CYS A 87 8.97 7.32 -8.14
N GLU A 88 8.17 7.89 -8.97
CA GLU A 88 8.12 7.53 -10.40
C GLU A 88 9.33 7.99 -11.19
#